data_eb3c3cb62d23e2513a6ecbaa00dac684
#
_entry.id   eb3c3cb62d23e2513a6ecbaa00dac684
#
_cell.length_a   1.000
_cell.length_b   1.000
_cell.length_c   1.000
_cell.angle_alpha   90.00
_cell.angle_beta   90.00
_cell.angle_gamma   90.00
#
_symmetry.space_group_name_H-M   'P 1'
#
loop_
_entity.id
_entity.type
_entity.pdbx_description
1 polymer ?
#
loop_
_entity_poly.entity_id
_entity_poly.type
_entity_poly.pdbx_seq_one_letter_code
_entity_poly.pdbx_strand_id
1 'polypeptide(L)' 'MTKDETRKVLQDDIDNYRRKAKYYDSLHLFEAAKYANHLASNIELALTTMPSDGDTEID' A
#
# COMPACT_ATOMS: atom_id res chain seq x y z
N MET A 1 9.23 -16.11 -2.06
CA MET A 1 8.62 -15.15 -1.12
C MET A 1 7.27 -15.68 -0.64
N THR A 2 7.05 -15.71 0.64
CA THR A 2 5.79 -16.16 1.19
C THR A 2 4.72 -15.08 1.07
N LYS A 3 3.47 -15.46 1.26
CA LYS A 3 2.38 -14.48 1.25
C LYS A 3 2.50 -13.48 2.39
N ASP A 4 2.96 -13.94 3.54
CA ASP A 4 3.16 -13.04 4.67
C ASP A 4 4.24 -12.02 4.37
N GLU A 5 5.31 -12.43 3.73
CA GLU A 5 6.35 -11.51 3.31
C GLU A 5 5.83 -10.50 2.29
N THR A 6 5.02 -10.99 1.35
CA THR A 6 4.43 -10.11 0.35
C THR A 6 3.52 -9.08 1.01
N ARG A 7 2.68 -9.51 1.95
CA ARG A 7 1.80 -8.59 2.68
C ARG A 7 2.60 -7.55 3.44
N LYS A 8 3.69 -7.97 4.06
CA LYS A 8 4.53 -7.04 4.80
C LYS A 8 5.15 -6.00 3.87
N VAL A 9 5.64 -6.44 2.71
CA VAL A 9 6.21 -5.51 1.73
C VAL A 9 5.16 -4.51 1.29
N LEU A 10 3.94 -4.97 1.00
CA LEU A 10 2.87 -4.09 0.58
C LEU A 10 2.48 -3.12 1.69
N GLN A 11 2.43 -3.59 2.93
CA GLN A 11 2.12 -2.72 4.06
C GLN A 11 3.20 -1.66 4.24
N ASP A 12 4.45 -2.04 4.08
CA ASP A 12 5.56 -1.09 4.16
C ASP A 12 5.46 -0.03 3.06
N ASP A 13 5.06 -0.45 1.86
CA ASP A 13 4.86 0.48 0.75
C ASP A 13 3.73 1.47 1.05
N ILE A 14 2.63 0.99 1.62
CA ILE A 14 1.53 1.85 2.01
C ILE A 14 2.03 2.92 2.99
N ASP A 15 2.75 2.49 4.00
CA ASP A 15 3.28 3.42 5.01
C ASP A 15 4.21 4.44 4.39
N ASN A 16 5.07 4.01 3.48
CA ASN A 16 5.99 4.90 2.79
C ASN A 16 5.25 5.94 1.95
N TYR A 17 4.26 5.52 1.20
CA TYR A 17 3.49 6.47 0.39
C TYR A 17 2.69 7.44 1.24
N ARG A 18 2.15 6.99 2.38
CA ARG A 18 1.44 7.87 3.30
C ARG A 18 2.37 8.93 3.87
N ARG A 19 3.60 8.54 4.23
CA ARG A 19 4.60 9.50 4.71
C ARG A 19 4.99 10.49 3.64
N LYS A 20 5.18 10.00 2.42
CA LYS A 20 5.51 10.88 1.28
C LYS A 20 4.38 11.86 1.03
N ALA A 21 3.14 11.41 1.14
CA ALA A 21 2.00 12.30 0.94
C ALA A 21 2.02 13.43 1.96
N LYS A 22 2.31 13.13 3.22
CA LYS A 22 2.42 14.16 4.25
C LYS A 22 3.55 15.13 3.97
N TYR A 23 4.68 14.59 3.52
CA TYR A 23 5.83 15.40 3.19
C TYR A 23 5.52 16.36 2.05
N TYR A 24 4.92 15.84 0.98
CA TYR A 24 4.55 16.68 -0.16
C TYR A 24 3.52 17.73 0.24
N ASP A 25 2.58 17.36 1.10
CA ASP A 25 1.56 18.29 1.57
C ASP A 25 2.20 19.43 2.36
N SER A 26 3.20 19.12 3.17
CA SER A 26 3.91 20.14 3.94
C SER A 26 4.67 21.13 3.05
N LEU A 27 5.00 20.72 1.82
CA LEU A 27 5.64 21.56 0.83
C LEU A 27 4.63 22.23 -0.11
N HIS A 28 3.35 22.08 0.17
CA HIS A 28 2.27 22.58 -0.68
C HIS A 28 2.26 21.97 -2.07
N LEU A 29 2.81 20.77 -2.20
CA LEU A 29 2.77 19.99 -3.45
C LEU A 29 1.55 19.08 -3.42
N PHE A 30 0.38 19.70 -3.54
CA PHE A 30 -0.89 18.99 -3.31
C PHE A 30 -1.15 17.89 -4.34
N GLU A 31 -0.78 18.12 -5.59
CA GLU A 31 -0.98 17.08 -6.60
C GLU A 31 -0.10 15.87 -6.34
N ALA A 32 1.14 16.11 -5.92
CA ALA A 32 2.04 15.01 -5.57
C ALA A 32 1.53 14.26 -4.35
N ALA A 33 1.03 14.99 -3.35
CA ALA A 33 0.45 14.37 -2.15
C ALA A 33 -0.75 13.50 -2.51
N LYS A 34 -1.61 14.00 -3.39
CA LYS A 34 -2.78 13.28 -3.85
C LYS A 34 -2.38 12.00 -4.57
N TYR A 35 -1.39 12.09 -5.44
CA TYR A 35 -0.91 10.92 -6.17
C TYR A 35 -0.34 9.86 -5.22
N ALA A 36 0.47 10.28 -4.24
CA ALA A 36 1.03 9.36 -3.27
C ALA A 36 -0.07 8.67 -2.46
N ASN A 37 -1.11 9.41 -2.06
CA ASN A 37 -2.25 8.82 -1.37
C ASN A 37 -3.01 7.83 -2.24
N HIS A 38 -3.12 8.11 -3.53
CA HIS A 38 -3.78 7.19 -4.47
C HIS A 38 -3.00 5.89 -4.59
N LEU A 39 -1.67 5.97 -4.66
CA LEU A 39 -0.84 4.77 -4.72
C LEU A 39 -0.99 3.95 -3.46
N ALA A 40 -1.01 4.59 -2.30
CA ALA A 40 -1.23 3.90 -1.04
C ALA A 40 -2.59 3.20 -1.03
N SER A 41 -3.62 3.89 -1.48
CA SER A 41 -4.97 3.31 -1.53
C SER A 41 -5.05 2.12 -2.47
N ASN A 42 -4.39 2.20 -3.61
CA ASN A 42 -4.35 1.11 -4.57
C ASN A 42 -3.69 -0.13 -3.97
N ILE A 43 -2.61 0.08 -3.22
CA ILE A 43 -1.91 -1.02 -2.57
C ILE A 43 -2.77 -1.60 -1.45
N GLU A 44 -3.47 -0.74 -0.70
CA GLU A 44 -4.39 -1.20 0.33
C GLU A 44 -5.49 -2.08 -0.26
N LEU A 45 -6.01 -1.67 -1.40
CA LEU A 45 -7.04 -2.45 -2.07
C LEU A 45 -6.50 -3.81 -2.50
N ALA A 46 -5.31 -3.83 -3.09
CA ALA A 46 -4.67 -5.07 -3.48
C ALA A 46 -4.47 -5.98 -2.26
N LEU A 47 -4.07 -5.39 -1.13
CA LEU A 47 -3.86 -6.15 0.08
C LEU A 47 -5.15 -6.77 0.61
N THR A 48 -6.26 -6.02 0.55
CA THR A 48 -7.54 -6.53 1.02
C THR A 48 -8.14 -7.58 0.09
N THR A 49 -7.81 -7.54 -1.19
CA THR A 49 -8.30 -8.53 -2.14
C THR A 49 -7.39 -9.73 -2.27
N MET A 50 -6.20 -9.66 -1.67
CA MET A 50 -5.28 -10.77 -1.70
C MET A 50 -5.83 -11.94 -0.89
N PRO A 51 -5.86 -13.16 -1.45
CA PRO A 51 -6.38 -14.31 -0.69
C PRO A 51 -5.49 -14.59 0.50
N SER A 52 -6.10 -15.08 1.56
CA SER A 52 -5.34 -15.54 2.72
C SER A 52 -4.64 -16.85 2.37
N ASP A 53 -3.68 -17.23 3.19
CA ASP A 53 -2.96 -18.48 2.97
C ASP A 53 -3.90 -19.67 2.95
N GLY A 54 -4.93 -19.66 3.79
CA GLY A 54 -5.90 -20.72 3.81
C GLY A 54 -6.71 -20.79 2.53
N ASP A 55 -7.04 -19.64 1.96
CA ASP A 55 -7.83 -19.58 0.73
C ASP A 55 -7.08 -20.17 -0.44
N THR A 56 -5.78 -19.98 -0.50
CA THR A 56 -5.00 -20.46 -1.63
C THR A 56 -4.77 -21.94 -1.59
N GLU A 57 -4.96 -22.57 -0.47
CA GLU A 57 -4.73 -24.00 -0.34
C GLU A 57 -5.89 -24.83 -0.88
N ILE A 58 -6.97 -24.20 -1.16
CA ILE A 58 -8.15 -24.91 -1.65
C ILE A 58 -7.89 -25.49 -3.03
N ASP A 59 -7.06 -24.87 -3.77
CA ASP A 59 -6.70 -25.36 -5.08
C ASP A 59 -5.84 -26.59 -5.00
#